data_f1aeca48ada9f26a575a65d2e4950960
#
_entry.id   f1aeca48ada9f26a575a65d2e4950960
#
_cell.length_a   1.000
_cell.length_b   1.000
_cell.length_c   1.000
_cell.angle_alpha   90.00
_cell.angle_beta   90.00
_cell.angle_gamma   90.00
#
_symmetry.space_group_name_H-M   'P 1'
#
loop_
_entity.id
_entity.type
_entity.pdbx_description
1 polymer ?
#
loop_
_entity_poly.entity_id
_entity_poly.type
_entity_poly.pdbx_seq_one_letter_code
_entity_poly.pdbx_strand_id
1 'polypeptide(L)'
;MPSRREFIQAGLAASVVPVAFPVAEPARVASVPNIAALSSHRLTHVVCDARFRCSQAVAIEAARLGLPVVSIDGDISDFWFNDLAPVWSTSPRPIAGLTAHGPLFCLERFGWDHGLRVVFRGVHRFEDGGHVEHSLAGPFRTIAAAHGTLVSDDWPTQLTRLLNSCAVTHDTASTTVRGVIESELERDSDDTLFSWVIAPKHAEPATARRA
;
A
#
# COMPACT_ATOMS: atom_id res chain seq x y z
N MET A 1 4.68 -60.03 -23.37
CA MET A 1 4.53 -58.59 -23.09
C MET A 1 4.48 -57.85 -24.43
N PRO A 2 3.37 -57.29 -24.86
CA PRO A 2 3.27 -56.59 -26.12
C PRO A 2 4.03 -55.25 -26.07
N SER A 3 4.72 -54.93 -27.15
CA SER A 3 5.61 -53.78 -27.31
C SER A 3 4.80 -52.50 -27.57
N ARG A 4 5.32 -51.35 -27.15
CA ARG A 4 4.72 -50.03 -27.29
C ARG A 4 4.41 -49.59 -28.75
N ARG A 5 4.78 -50.39 -29.75
CA ARG A 5 4.56 -50.10 -31.19
C ARG A 5 3.23 -50.60 -31.73
N GLU A 6 2.53 -51.51 -31.05
CA GLU A 6 1.26 -52.07 -31.54
C GLU A 6 0.01 -51.27 -31.16
N PHE A 7 0.17 -50.20 -30.34
CA PHE A 7 -0.97 -49.40 -29.89
C PHE A 7 -1.35 -48.24 -30.83
N ILE A 8 -0.58 -48.00 -31.89
CA ILE A 8 -0.78 -46.82 -32.77
C ILE A 8 -1.52 -47.17 -34.08
N GLN A 9 -1.81 -48.44 -34.37
CA GLN A 9 -2.40 -48.83 -35.67
C GLN A 9 -3.89 -49.25 -35.66
N ALA A 10 -4.59 -49.08 -34.56
CA ALA A 10 -6.03 -49.39 -34.49
C ALA A 10 -6.83 -48.13 -34.12
N GLY A 11 -7.16 -47.31 -35.11
CA GLY A 11 -8.01 -46.14 -34.81
C GLY A 11 -8.24 -45.12 -35.92
N LEU A 12 -8.27 -45.56 -37.18
CA LEU A 12 -8.75 -44.71 -38.28
C LEU A 12 -9.99 -45.33 -38.95
N ALA A 13 -11.14 -45.19 -38.28
CA ALA A 13 -12.45 -45.32 -38.91
C ALA A 13 -13.16 -43.95 -38.77
N ALA A 14 -13.13 -43.15 -39.83
CA ALA A 14 -13.78 -41.86 -39.91
C ALA A 14 -15.30 -42.03 -39.97
N SER A 15 -16.00 -41.66 -38.94
CA SER A 15 -17.43 -41.42 -38.99
C SER A 15 -17.66 -39.90 -39.01
N VAL A 16 -18.00 -39.37 -40.16
CA VAL A 16 -18.42 -37.99 -40.37
C VAL A 16 -19.86 -37.88 -39.86
N VAL A 17 -20.05 -37.37 -38.66
CA VAL A 17 -21.36 -36.93 -38.18
C VAL A 17 -21.43 -35.41 -38.34
N PRO A 18 -22.44 -34.86 -39.02
CA PRO A 18 -22.61 -33.40 -39.07
C PRO A 18 -23.01 -32.91 -37.70
N VAL A 19 -22.11 -32.28 -36.98
CA VAL A 19 -22.39 -31.56 -35.74
C VAL A 19 -22.96 -30.20 -36.12
N ALA A 20 -24.27 -30.03 -35.91
CA ALA A 20 -24.90 -28.73 -35.92
C ALA A 20 -24.35 -27.96 -34.73
N PHE A 21 -23.57 -26.90 -34.98
CA PHE A 21 -23.14 -25.99 -33.96
C PHE A 21 -24.35 -25.18 -33.46
N PRO A 22 -24.72 -25.22 -32.16
CA PRO A 22 -25.65 -24.25 -31.64
C PRO A 22 -24.99 -22.88 -31.74
N VAL A 23 -25.70 -21.93 -32.33
CA VAL A 23 -25.33 -20.52 -32.33
C VAL A 23 -25.22 -20.14 -30.86
N ALA A 24 -23.98 -19.92 -30.38
CA ALA A 24 -23.74 -19.46 -29.03
C ALA A 24 -24.36 -18.07 -28.91
N GLU A 25 -25.37 -17.94 -28.02
CA GLU A 25 -25.79 -16.63 -27.55
C GLU A 25 -24.56 -15.83 -27.12
N PRO A 26 -24.50 -14.51 -27.37
CA PRO A 26 -23.40 -13.69 -26.94
C PRO A 26 -23.32 -13.85 -25.42
N ALA A 27 -22.22 -14.48 -24.96
CA ALA A 27 -21.91 -14.57 -23.55
C ALA A 27 -22.07 -13.18 -22.95
N ARG A 28 -23.01 -13.06 -22.00
CA ARG A 28 -23.10 -11.87 -21.15
C ARG A 28 -21.71 -11.61 -20.65
N VAL A 29 -21.10 -10.52 -21.13
CA VAL A 29 -19.86 -10.01 -20.61
C VAL A 29 -20.10 -9.89 -19.10
N ALA A 30 -19.54 -10.79 -18.33
CA ALA A 30 -19.57 -10.69 -16.90
C ALA A 30 -19.05 -9.30 -16.58
N SER A 31 -19.91 -8.48 -15.98
CA SER A 31 -19.57 -7.11 -15.60
C SER A 31 -18.26 -7.19 -14.84
N VAL A 32 -17.19 -6.65 -15.42
CA VAL A 32 -15.92 -6.48 -14.72
C VAL A 32 -16.28 -5.79 -13.42
N PRO A 33 -15.99 -6.37 -12.24
CA PRO A 33 -16.35 -5.73 -10.99
C PRO A 33 -15.77 -4.33 -11.02
N ASN A 34 -16.64 -3.34 -10.81
CA ASN A 34 -16.30 -1.92 -10.89
C ASN A 34 -15.09 -1.68 -9.98
N ILE A 35 -13.91 -1.49 -10.56
CA ILE A 35 -12.64 -1.25 -9.86
C ILE A 35 -12.72 0.01 -8.99
N ALA A 36 -13.71 0.87 -9.24
CA ALA A 36 -14.02 2.03 -8.38
C ALA A 36 -14.62 1.67 -7.01
N ALA A 37 -15.03 0.41 -6.80
CA ALA A 37 -15.56 -0.05 -5.51
C ALA A 37 -14.48 -0.65 -4.57
N LEU A 38 -13.23 -0.70 -4.99
CA LEU A 38 -12.11 -0.81 -4.07
C LEU A 38 -12.02 0.55 -3.38
N SER A 39 -12.70 0.67 -2.24
CA SER A 39 -12.74 1.87 -1.43
C SER A 39 -11.31 2.28 -1.12
N SER A 40 -10.76 3.18 -1.94
CA SER A 40 -9.57 3.93 -1.57
C SER A 40 -10.00 4.77 -0.37
N HIS A 41 -9.76 4.25 0.84
CA HIS A 41 -10.01 5.02 2.05
C HIS A 41 -9.11 6.24 1.98
N ARG A 42 -9.69 7.38 1.64
CA ARG A 42 -8.94 8.63 1.53
C ARG A 42 -8.26 8.89 2.86
N LEU A 43 -6.95 9.10 2.83
CA LEU A 43 -6.17 9.51 4.00
C LEU A 43 -6.77 10.78 4.60
N THR A 44 -6.93 10.79 5.90
CA THR A 44 -7.41 11.98 6.62
C THR A 44 -6.27 12.88 7.04
N HIS A 45 -5.09 12.31 7.31
CA HIS A 45 -3.89 13.05 7.69
C HIS A 45 -2.64 12.35 7.16
N VAL A 46 -1.62 13.16 6.86
CA VAL A 46 -0.25 12.70 6.63
C VAL A 46 0.62 13.31 7.75
N VAL A 47 1.18 12.45 8.60
CA VAL A 47 2.00 12.84 9.75
C VAL A 47 3.46 12.87 9.32
N CYS A 48 4.09 14.01 9.48
CA CYS A 48 5.47 14.26 9.07
C CYS A 48 6.31 14.75 10.26
N ASP A 49 7.44 14.09 10.46
CA ASP A 49 8.39 14.49 11.52
C ASP A 49 9.32 15.59 11.00
N ALA A 50 9.13 16.81 11.48
CA ALA A 50 9.82 18.01 10.99
C ALA A 50 11.35 18.00 11.23
N ARG A 51 11.84 17.10 12.07
CA ARG A 51 13.27 16.93 12.32
C ARG A 51 14.03 16.37 11.12
N PHE A 52 13.32 15.73 10.16
CA PHE A 52 13.91 15.02 9.01
C PHE A 52 13.52 15.68 7.70
N ARG A 53 14.51 16.01 6.86
CA ARG A 53 14.29 16.64 5.56
C ARG A 53 13.45 15.79 4.61
N CYS A 54 13.64 14.47 4.57
CA CYS A 54 12.81 13.57 3.78
C CYS A 54 11.35 13.61 4.22
N SER A 55 11.08 13.72 5.52
CA SER A 55 9.72 13.86 6.03
C SER A 55 9.11 15.22 5.70
N GLN A 56 9.91 16.29 5.67
CA GLN A 56 9.47 17.60 5.19
C GLN A 56 9.13 17.57 3.69
N ALA A 57 9.90 16.86 2.86
CA ALA A 57 9.59 16.67 1.45
C ALA A 57 8.26 15.91 1.24
N VAL A 58 8.00 14.88 2.07
CA VAL A 58 6.69 14.21 2.12
C VAL A 58 5.57 15.19 2.47
N ALA A 59 5.77 16.07 3.45
CA ALA A 59 4.79 17.09 3.84
C ALA A 59 4.45 18.04 2.69
N ILE A 60 5.46 18.51 1.96
CA ILE A 60 5.29 19.39 0.80
C ILE A 60 4.45 18.71 -0.29
N GLU A 61 4.78 17.48 -0.66
CA GLU A 61 4.02 16.76 -1.69
C GLU A 61 2.61 16.40 -1.21
N ALA A 62 2.43 16.02 0.06
CA ALA A 62 1.11 15.76 0.63
C ALA A 62 0.21 17.00 0.54
N ALA A 63 0.73 18.18 0.91
CA ALA A 63 0.02 19.45 0.79
C ALA A 63 -0.32 19.75 -0.68
N ARG A 64 0.59 19.50 -1.62
CA ARG A 64 0.36 19.67 -3.07
C ARG A 64 -0.76 18.75 -3.58
N LEU A 65 -0.90 17.56 -3.01
CA LEU A 65 -1.97 16.62 -3.31
C LEU A 65 -3.30 16.96 -2.59
N GLY A 66 -3.34 18.04 -1.80
CA GLY A 66 -4.51 18.44 -1.05
C GLY A 66 -4.83 17.53 0.14
N LEU A 67 -3.81 16.83 0.68
CA LEU A 67 -3.94 16.02 1.89
C LEU A 67 -3.68 16.89 3.12
N PRO A 68 -4.45 16.74 4.21
CA PRO A 68 -4.14 17.39 5.47
C PRO A 68 -2.81 16.90 6.04
N VAL A 69 -1.91 17.82 6.31
CA VAL A 69 -0.57 17.54 6.86
C VAL A 69 -0.53 17.87 8.33
N VAL A 70 0.03 16.98 9.13
CA VAL A 70 0.35 17.20 10.55
C VAL A 70 1.86 17.15 10.70
N SER A 71 2.45 18.25 11.13
CA SER A 71 3.88 18.34 11.43
C SER A 71 4.08 18.08 12.92
N ILE A 72 4.96 17.13 13.25
CA ILE A 72 5.37 16.83 14.61
C ILE A 72 6.87 17.07 14.77
N ASP A 73 7.31 17.19 16.01
CA ASP A 73 8.72 17.27 16.40
C ASP A 73 9.08 16.06 17.29
N GLY A 74 8.84 14.85 16.75
CA GLY A 74 9.07 13.59 17.44
C GLY A 74 8.01 13.23 18.48
N ASP A 75 7.16 14.15 18.90
CA ASP A 75 6.06 13.93 19.83
C ASP A 75 4.70 14.03 19.12
N ILE A 76 3.83 13.06 19.38
CA ILE A 76 2.48 12.98 18.79
C ILE A 76 1.37 13.33 19.80
N SER A 77 1.72 13.69 21.02
CA SER A 77 0.75 13.83 22.12
C SER A 77 -0.34 14.85 21.78
N ASP A 78 0.04 16.02 21.32
CA ASP A 78 -0.92 17.06 20.95
C ASP A 78 -1.85 16.61 19.82
N PHE A 79 -1.30 16.02 18.78
CA PHE A 79 -2.10 15.48 17.66
C PHE A 79 -3.02 14.35 18.13
N TRP A 80 -2.53 13.47 19.00
CA TRP A 80 -3.35 12.39 19.53
C TRP A 80 -4.56 12.92 20.32
N PHE A 81 -4.31 13.75 21.32
CA PHE A 81 -5.37 14.18 22.25
C PHE A 81 -6.35 15.16 21.63
N ASN A 82 -5.88 16.09 20.78
CA ASN A 82 -6.70 17.16 20.26
C ASN A 82 -7.44 16.78 18.97
N ASP A 83 -6.86 15.93 18.11
CA ASP A 83 -7.38 15.68 16.78
C ASP A 83 -7.80 14.21 16.58
N LEU A 84 -6.91 13.26 16.91
CA LEU A 84 -7.05 11.89 16.44
C LEU A 84 -7.96 11.03 17.34
N ALA A 85 -7.78 11.10 18.67
CA ALA A 85 -8.54 10.28 19.61
C ALA A 85 -10.05 10.55 19.53
N PRO A 86 -10.53 11.81 19.47
CA PRO A 86 -11.96 12.10 19.30
C PRO A 86 -12.54 11.50 18.00
N VAL A 87 -11.79 11.61 16.90
CA VAL A 87 -12.22 11.09 15.60
C VAL A 87 -12.22 9.55 15.58
N TRP A 88 -11.15 8.92 16.08
CA TRP A 88 -11.04 7.47 16.08
C TRP A 88 -12.02 6.78 17.02
N SER A 89 -12.46 7.45 18.07
CA SER A 89 -13.50 6.93 18.97
C SER A 89 -14.87 6.77 18.29
N THR A 90 -15.14 7.53 17.22
CA THR A 90 -16.44 7.55 16.55
C THR A 90 -16.40 7.01 15.13
N SER A 91 -15.38 7.37 14.37
CA SER A 91 -15.22 7.02 12.96
C SER A 91 -13.74 6.85 12.62
N PRO A 92 -13.12 5.70 12.94
CA PRO A 92 -11.72 5.45 12.64
C PRO A 92 -11.45 5.55 11.14
N ARG A 93 -10.50 6.41 10.77
CA ARG A 93 -10.13 6.68 9.36
C ARG A 93 -8.63 6.49 9.16
N PRO A 94 -8.22 6.17 7.92
CA PRO A 94 -6.83 5.95 7.61
C PRO A 94 -6.00 7.22 7.75
N ILE A 95 -4.79 7.05 8.27
CA ILE A 95 -3.74 8.03 8.28
C ILE A 95 -2.45 7.41 7.73
N ALA A 96 -1.54 8.25 7.25
CA ALA A 96 -0.22 7.82 6.80
C ALA A 96 0.86 8.74 7.39
N GLY A 97 2.12 8.37 7.25
CA GLY A 97 3.20 9.25 7.65
C GLY A 97 4.59 8.72 7.32
N LEU A 98 5.57 9.62 7.53
CA LEU A 98 6.99 9.32 7.56
C LEU A 98 7.57 9.94 8.83
N THR A 99 8.00 9.09 9.77
CA THR A 99 8.43 9.52 11.11
C THR A 99 9.57 8.64 11.61
N ALA A 100 10.20 9.03 12.73
CA ALA A 100 10.99 8.11 13.53
C ALA A 100 10.11 6.99 14.10
N HIS A 101 10.73 5.98 14.73
CA HIS A 101 10.03 4.81 15.27
C HIS A 101 9.04 5.16 16.39
N GLY A 102 9.41 6.09 17.31
CA GLY A 102 8.60 6.41 18.49
C GLY A 102 7.17 6.83 18.17
N PRO A 103 6.96 7.86 17.31
CA PRO A 103 5.62 8.27 16.88
C PRO A 103 4.81 7.14 16.24
N LEU A 104 5.41 6.35 15.35
CA LEU A 104 4.74 5.19 14.74
C LEU A 104 4.32 4.17 15.80
N PHE A 105 5.20 3.82 16.74
CA PHE A 105 4.92 2.87 17.80
C PHE A 105 3.70 3.30 18.63
N CYS A 106 3.65 4.57 19.05
CA CYS A 106 2.52 5.10 19.80
C CYS A 106 1.22 5.04 18.99
N LEU A 107 1.24 5.52 17.73
CA LEU A 107 0.05 5.52 16.86
C LEU A 107 -0.45 4.11 16.55
N GLU A 108 0.45 3.15 16.38
CA GLU A 108 0.10 1.74 16.18
C GLU A 108 -0.61 1.17 17.40
N ARG A 109 -0.12 1.46 18.61
CA ARG A 109 -0.75 1.00 19.86
C ARG A 109 -2.13 1.62 20.05
N PHE A 110 -2.25 2.94 19.87
CA PHE A 110 -3.54 3.62 19.95
C PHE A 110 -4.53 3.12 18.87
N GLY A 111 -4.03 2.89 17.66
CA GLY A 111 -4.87 2.34 16.59
C GLY A 111 -5.47 0.97 16.91
N TRP A 112 -4.76 0.13 17.64
CA TRP A 112 -5.26 -1.20 18.02
C TRP A 112 -6.54 -1.13 18.84
N ASP A 113 -6.63 -0.18 19.75
CA ASP A 113 -7.80 0.00 20.62
C ASP A 113 -9.04 0.49 19.82
N HIS A 114 -8.80 1.06 18.64
CA HIS A 114 -9.84 1.55 17.72
C HIS A 114 -10.05 0.66 16.48
N GLY A 115 -9.53 -0.56 16.49
CA GLY A 115 -9.70 -1.51 15.38
C GLY A 115 -8.88 -1.23 14.12
N LEU A 116 -7.89 -0.30 14.21
CA LEU A 116 -6.96 -0.02 13.12
C LEU A 116 -5.70 -0.89 13.22
N ARG A 117 -5.00 -1.03 12.10
CA ARG A 117 -3.71 -1.75 12.00
C ARG A 117 -2.79 -1.02 11.02
N VAL A 118 -1.50 -1.22 11.20
CA VAL A 118 -0.52 -0.86 10.17
C VAL A 118 -0.72 -1.80 9.00
N VAL A 119 -1.20 -1.27 7.87
CA VAL A 119 -1.47 -2.02 6.63
C VAL A 119 -0.34 -1.90 5.63
N PHE A 120 0.48 -0.88 5.74
CA PHE A 120 1.72 -0.68 5.02
C PHE A 120 2.79 -0.20 5.98
N ARG A 121 4.01 -0.75 5.87
CA ARG A 121 5.18 -0.33 6.63
C ARG A 121 6.39 -0.31 5.71
N GLY A 122 7.12 0.80 5.72
CA GLY A 122 8.45 0.94 5.13
C GLY A 122 9.47 1.27 6.20
N VAL A 123 10.65 0.70 6.07
CA VAL A 123 11.83 1.03 6.87
C VAL A 123 12.87 1.59 5.91
N HIS A 124 13.33 2.80 6.17
CA HIS A 124 14.28 3.52 5.32
C HIS A 124 15.57 3.70 6.09
N ARG A 125 16.60 2.96 5.69
CA ARG A 125 17.94 3.04 6.27
C ARG A 125 18.86 3.80 5.34
N PHE A 126 19.50 4.82 5.87
CA PHE A 126 20.47 5.61 5.14
C PHE A 126 21.82 4.91 5.23
N GLU A 127 22.45 4.71 4.06
CA GLU A 127 23.74 4.04 3.93
C GLU A 127 24.81 5.04 3.50
N ASP A 128 26.05 4.74 3.80
CA ASP A 128 27.18 5.51 3.31
C ASP A 128 27.20 5.55 1.78
N GLY A 129 27.67 6.67 1.23
CA GLY A 129 27.78 6.85 -0.23
C GLY A 129 26.49 7.31 -0.91
N GLY A 130 25.52 7.87 -0.20
CA GLY A 130 24.33 8.48 -0.79
C GLY A 130 23.31 7.44 -1.26
N HIS A 131 23.15 6.37 -0.52
CA HIS A 131 22.14 5.35 -0.77
C HIS A 131 21.13 5.25 0.37
N VAL A 132 19.93 4.82 0.05
CA VAL A 132 18.90 4.46 1.03
C VAL A 132 18.36 3.07 0.71
N GLU A 133 18.32 2.21 1.72
CA GLU A 133 17.64 0.93 1.63
C GLU A 133 16.20 1.08 2.13
N HIS A 134 15.25 0.76 1.28
CA HIS A 134 13.82 0.73 1.59
C HIS A 134 13.36 -0.72 1.77
N SER A 135 13.12 -1.15 2.99
CA SER A 135 12.48 -2.44 3.29
C SER A 135 10.98 -2.23 3.47
N LEU A 136 10.15 -2.76 2.58
CA LEU A 136 8.73 -2.47 2.50
C LEU A 136 7.90 -3.72 2.74
N ALA A 137 6.79 -3.58 3.46
CA ALA A 137 5.77 -4.62 3.65
C ALA A 137 4.37 -4.00 3.60
N GLY A 138 3.46 -4.63 2.87
CA GLY A 138 2.09 -4.12 2.72
C GLY A 138 1.32 -4.79 1.59
N PRO A 139 0.24 -4.16 1.10
CA PRO A 139 -0.57 -4.70 0.01
C PRO A 139 0.25 -4.96 -1.25
N PHE A 140 0.02 -6.11 -1.89
CA PHE A 140 0.80 -6.57 -3.03
C PHE A 140 0.93 -5.51 -4.14
N ARG A 141 -0.17 -4.85 -4.51
CA ARG A 141 -0.16 -3.80 -5.55
C ARG A 141 0.69 -2.59 -5.16
N THR A 142 0.65 -2.19 -3.90
CA THR A 142 1.46 -1.09 -3.37
C THR A 142 2.94 -1.45 -3.41
N ILE A 143 3.28 -2.68 -2.99
CA ILE A 143 4.64 -3.18 -3.02
C ILE A 143 5.17 -3.31 -4.45
N ALA A 144 4.37 -3.83 -5.38
CA ALA A 144 4.75 -3.92 -6.78
C ALA A 144 5.03 -2.54 -7.42
N ALA A 145 4.23 -1.53 -7.08
CA ALA A 145 4.44 -0.15 -7.56
C ALA A 145 5.72 0.47 -6.98
N ALA A 146 6.11 0.14 -5.76
CA ALA A 146 7.28 0.70 -5.09
C ALA A 146 8.59 0.41 -5.81
N HIS A 147 8.72 -0.76 -6.45
CA HIS A 147 9.93 -1.19 -7.15
C HIS A 147 10.41 -0.21 -8.24
N GLY A 148 9.50 0.44 -8.95
CA GLY A 148 9.84 1.40 -10.01
C GLY A 148 9.91 2.84 -9.54
N THR A 149 9.50 3.13 -8.31
CA THR A 149 9.30 4.51 -7.84
C THR A 149 10.29 4.97 -6.76
N LEU A 150 10.77 4.07 -5.91
CA LEU A 150 11.64 4.44 -4.78
C LEU A 150 13.14 4.31 -5.07
N VAL A 151 13.54 4.20 -6.32
CA VAL A 151 14.96 4.11 -6.73
C VAL A 151 15.59 5.46 -7.02
N SER A 152 14.80 6.52 -7.17
CA SER A 152 15.27 7.88 -7.50
C SER A 152 15.55 8.70 -6.25
N ASP A 153 16.31 9.79 -6.41
CA ASP A 153 16.56 10.82 -5.40
C ASP A 153 15.28 11.52 -4.90
N ASP A 154 14.23 11.55 -5.74
CA ASP A 154 12.91 12.09 -5.40
C ASP A 154 12.01 11.05 -4.68
N TRP A 155 12.60 10.03 -4.06
CA TRP A 155 11.84 8.98 -3.40
C TRP A 155 10.81 9.48 -2.35
N PRO A 156 11.01 10.59 -1.59
CA PRO A 156 9.99 11.05 -0.64
C PRO A 156 8.72 11.51 -1.32
N THR A 157 8.83 12.19 -2.47
CA THR A 157 7.68 12.59 -3.30
C THR A 157 6.95 11.36 -3.85
N GLN A 158 7.70 10.39 -4.37
CA GLN A 158 7.13 9.15 -4.89
C GLN A 158 6.49 8.30 -3.79
N LEU A 159 7.11 8.24 -2.61
CA LEU A 159 6.55 7.60 -1.43
C LEU A 159 5.19 8.21 -1.05
N THR A 160 5.08 9.55 -1.05
CA THR A 160 3.83 10.23 -0.73
C THR A 160 2.69 9.79 -1.65
N ARG A 161 2.94 9.69 -2.94
CA ARG A 161 1.97 9.21 -3.94
C ARG A 161 1.61 7.75 -3.70
N LEU A 162 2.61 6.93 -3.37
CA LEU A 162 2.42 5.53 -3.03
C LEU A 162 1.52 5.35 -1.81
N LEU A 163 1.78 6.11 -0.73
CA LEU A 163 0.97 6.08 0.50
C LEU A 163 -0.47 6.53 0.22
N ASN A 164 -0.66 7.60 -0.58
CA ASN A 164 -1.99 8.12 -0.94
C ASN A 164 -2.79 7.12 -1.81
N SER A 165 -2.11 6.29 -2.60
CA SER A 165 -2.73 5.25 -3.43
C SER A 165 -2.83 3.89 -2.75
N CYS A 166 -2.36 3.76 -1.50
CA CYS A 166 -2.33 2.50 -0.78
C CYS A 166 -3.75 1.96 -0.55
N ALA A 167 -4.07 0.86 -1.21
CA ALA A 167 -5.33 0.16 -1.02
C ALA A 167 -5.21 -0.82 0.16
N VAL A 168 -6.19 -0.80 1.04
CA VAL A 168 -6.27 -1.77 2.13
C VAL A 168 -6.80 -3.08 1.56
N THR A 169 -5.91 -4.07 1.40
CA THR A 169 -6.24 -5.40 0.87
C THR A 169 -5.70 -6.48 1.81
N HIS A 170 -6.18 -7.73 1.64
CA HIS A 170 -5.74 -8.86 2.47
C HIS A 170 -4.47 -9.52 1.94
N ASP A 171 -4.13 -9.30 0.67
CA ASP A 171 -2.93 -9.81 0.05
C ASP A 171 -1.72 -8.93 0.43
N THR A 172 -0.79 -9.51 1.14
CA THR A 172 0.42 -8.82 1.59
C THR A 172 1.66 -9.35 0.89
N ALA A 173 2.60 -8.46 0.63
CA ALA A 173 3.91 -8.77 0.09
C ALA A 173 4.98 -7.98 0.84
N SER A 174 6.24 -8.36 0.66
CA SER A 174 7.38 -7.61 1.13
C SER A 174 8.46 -7.53 0.05
N THR A 175 9.24 -6.46 0.07
CA THR A 175 10.37 -6.26 -0.84
C THR A 175 11.42 -5.36 -0.21
N THR A 176 12.63 -5.43 -0.75
CA THR A 176 13.69 -4.46 -0.46
C THR A 176 14.08 -3.78 -1.77
N VAL A 177 14.13 -2.46 -1.74
CA VAL A 177 14.51 -1.60 -2.87
C VAL A 177 15.66 -0.71 -2.41
N ARG A 178 16.69 -0.58 -3.24
CA ARG A 178 17.79 0.34 -2.98
C ARG A 178 17.64 1.57 -3.85
N GLY A 179 17.51 2.72 -3.20
CA GLY A 179 17.42 4.02 -3.83
C GLY A 179 18.71 4.82 -3.73
N VAL A 180 18.72 5.97 -4.40
CA VAL A 180 19.80 6.96 -4.35
C VAL A 180 19.28 8.18 -3.62
N ILE A 181 20.15 8.88 -2.89
CA ILE A 181 19.87 10.17 -2.24
C ILE A 181 20.87 11.18 -2.74
N GLU A 182 20.41 12.37 -3.10
CA GLU A 182 21.30 13.51 -3.20
C GLU A 182 21.89 13.82 -1.82
N SER A 183 23.20 13.75 -1.72
CA SER A 183 23.98 13.70 -0.48
C SER A 183 23.80 14.88 0.49
N GLU A 184 23.03 15.90 0.12
CA GLU A 184 22.77 17.05 0.98
C GLU A 184 21.51 16.93 1.85
N LEU A 185 20.59 16.00 1.50
CA LEU A 185 19.29 15.93 2.16
C LEU A 185 19.33 15.24 3.53
N GLU A 186 20.33 14.41 3.84
CA GLU A 186 20.23 13.51 5.01
C GLU A 186 21.50 13.28 5.82
N ARG A 187 22.53 14.09 5.65
CA ARG A 187 23.76 13.90 6.45
C ARG A 187 23.61 14.18 7.95
N ASP A 188 22.47 14.67 8.39
CA ASP A 188 22.30 15.13 9.77
C ASP A 188 21.71 14.11 10.74
N SER A 189 21.31 12.91 10.28
CA SER A 189 20.88 11.86 11.23
C SER A 189 21.15 10.45 10.73
N ASP A 190 21.80 9.65 11.55
CA ASP A 190 21.89 8.18 11.42
C ASP A 190 20.55 7.48 11.70
N ASP A 191 19.45 8.22 11.81
CA ASP A 191 18.17 7.73 12.24
C ASP A 191 17.44 6.99 11.10
N THR A 192 17.03 5.79 11.40
CA THR A 192 16.14 5.02 10.53
C THR A 192 14.75 5.66 10.54
N LEU A 193 14.20 5.98 9.35
CA LEU A 193 12.84 6.48 9.19
C LEU A 193 11.85 5.35 8.87
N PHE A 194 10.61 5.57 9.26
CA PHE A 194 9.51 4.65 9.04
C PHE A 194 8.38 5.34 8.28
N SER A 195 8.05 4.82 7.10
CA SER A 195 6.81 5.17 6.42
C SER A 195 5.72 4.16 6.76
N TRP A 196 4.48 4.62 6.83
CA TRP A 196 3.41 3.75 7.27
C TRP A 196 2.03 4.25 6.82
N VAL A 197 1.09 3.31 6.73
CA VAL A 197 -0.34 3.56 6.64
C VAL A 197 -1.03 2.78 7.76
N ILE A 198 -1.79 3.47 8.60
CA ILE A 198 -2.66 2.88 9.61
C ILE A 198 -4.09 3.01 9.11
N ALA A 199 -4.82 1.89 9.03
CA ALA A 199 -6.18 1.86 8.51
C ALA A 199 -7.03 0.82 9.23
N PRO A 200 -8.38 0.91 9.15
CA PRO A 200 -9.27 -0.12 9.66
C PRO A 200 -8.95 -1.49 9.07
N LYS A 201 -8.92 -2.52 9.90
CA LYS A 201 -8.57 -3.90 9.51
C LYS A 201 -9.56 -4.51 8.52
N HIS A 202 -10.79 -4.05 8.53
CA HIS A 202 -11.85 -4.48 7.64
C HIS A 202 -12.49 -3.26 6.97
N ALA A 203 -12.28 -3.12 5.66
CA ALA A 203 -13.26 -2.45 4.85
C ALA A 203 -14.44 -3.42 4.73
N GLU A 204 -15.38 -3.41 5.67
CA GLU A 204 -16.67 -4.05 5.41
C GLU A 204 -17.23 -3.41 4.14
N PRO A 205 -17.64 -4.23 3.12
CA PRO A 205 -18.47 -3.69 2.06
C PRO A 205 -19.71 -3.13 2.77
N ALA A 206 -20.06 -1.87 2.45
CA ALA A 206 -21.24 -1.23 2.97
C ALA A 206 -22.46 -2.12 2.59
N THR A 207 -22.75 -3.10 3.43
CA THR A 207 -23.98 -3.86 3.36
C THR A 207 -25.07 -2.87 3.69
N ALA A 208 -25.83 -2.50 2.64
CA ALA A 208 -27.02 -1.70 2.75
C ALA A 208 -27.81 -2.12 4.00
N ARG A 209 -27.86 -1.24 5.00
CA ARG A 209 -28.90 -1.30 6.03
C ARG A 209 -30.22 -1.17 5.27
N ARG A 210 -30.85 -2.31 5.01
CA ARG A 210 -32.27 -2.32 4.67
C ARG A 210 -33.03 -1.81 5.89
N ALA A 211 -33.66 -0.66 5.72
CA ALA A 211 -34.70 -0.15 6.59
C ALA A 211 -35.89 -1.10 6.59
#